data_318527c801d660a3a0e54d3116c14d05
#
_entry.id   318527c801d660a3a0e54d3116c14d05
#
_cell.length_a   1.000
_cell.length_b   1.000
_cell.length_c   1.000
_cell.angle_alpha   90.00
_cell.angle_beta   90.00
_cell.angle_gamma   90.00
#
_symmetry.space_group_name_H-M   'P 1'
#
loop_
_entity.id
_entity.type
_entity.pdbx_description
1 polymer ?
#
loop_
_entity_poly.entity_id
_entity_poly.type
_entity_poly.pdbx_seq_one_letter_code
_entity_poly.pdbx_strand_id
1 'polypeptide(L)'
;DAASIVALLGSAGVAVGLAVQGSLSNLAGGVLILLLKPFKVGDYIVEGSSGKEGTVKEIQIFYTKLLTYDNQTIILPNGNLANNTIVNVTAAESRRCDVKVSVAYSADIRKAKEVLTKVLSEDPDTIKEREHFVFVDELADSGINLCVRCWFKNEDFWQGKWRITEQCKYALDKAEIEIPFPQMDVHMR
;
A
#
# COMPACT_ATOMS: atom_id res chain seq x y z
N ASP A 1 50.73 -19.38 -30.60
CA ASP A 1 50.14 -18.30 -31.40
C ASP A 1 49.48 -17.30 -30.46
N ALA A 2 50.05 -16.06 -30.43
CA ALA A 2 49.57 -15.04 -29.47
C ALA A 2 48.07 -14.72 -29.65
N ALA A 3 47.56 -14.76 -30.86
CA ALA A 3 46.14 -14.51 -31.16
C ALA A 3 45.20 -15.55 -30.51
N SER A 4 45.60 -16.81 -30.46
CA SER A 4 44.83 -17.89 -29.83
C SER A 4 44.78 -17.71 -28.29
N ILE A 5 45.89 -17.24 -27.70
CA ILE A 5 45.93 -16.96 -26.24
C ILE A 5 45.03 -15.77 -25.89
N VAL A 6 45.07 -14.70 -26.67
CA VAL A 6 44.22 -13.54 -26.49
C VAL A 6 42.72 -13.90 -26.64
N ALA A 7 42.39 -14.74 -27.64
CA ALA A 7 41.01 -15.20 -27.83
C ALA A 7 40.55 -16.08 -26.66
N LEU A 8 41.42 -16.96 -26.13
CA LEU A 8 41.10 -17.80 -24.98
C LEU A 8 40.90 -16.97 -23.72
N LEU A 9 41.76 -15.99 -23.43
CA LEU A 9 41.61 -15.08 -22.29
C LEU A 9 40.38 -14.21 -22.41
N GLY A 10 40.08 -13.72 -23.62
CA GLY A 10 38.87 -12.94 -23.89
C GLY A 10 37.59 -13.75 -23.63
N SER A 11 37.53 -14.98 -24.14
CA SER A 11 36.38 -15.87 -23.93
C SER A 11 36.22 -16.28 -22.47
N ALA A 12 37.30 -16.55 -21.75
CA ALA A 12 37.28 -16.82 -20.31
C ALA A 12 36.79 -15.60 -19.51
N GLY A 13 37.26 -14.40 -19.87
CA GLY A 13 36.82 -13.15 -19.25
C GLY A 13 35.32 -12.92 -19.39
N VAL A 14 34.75 -13.14 -20.57
CA VAL A 14 33.30 -13.06 -20.82
C VAL A 14 32.56 -14.11 -19.98
N ALA A 15 33.02 -15.33 -19.95
CA ALA A 15 32.38 -16.39 -19.16
C ALA A 15 32.35 -16.07 -17.66
N VAL A 16 33.47 -15.58 -17.10
CA VAL A 16 33.53 -15.14 -15.70
C VAL A 16 32.62 -13.95 -15.47
N GLY A 17 32.62 -12.94 -16.38
CA GLY A 17 31.74 -11.76 -16.27
C GLY A 17 30.27 -12.15 -16.22
N LEU A 18 29.82 -13.07 -17.07
CA LEU A 18 28.44 -13.59 -17.04
C LEU A 18 28.13 -14.38 -15.77
N ALA A 19 29.09 -15.15 -15.26
CA ALA A 19 28.90 -15.94 -14.04
C ALA A 19 28.70 -15.04 -12.78
N VAL A 20 29.37 -13.89 -12.72
CA VAL A 20 29.25 -12.96 -11.56
C VAL A 20 28.26 -11.80 -11.78
N GLN A 21 27.64 -11.71 -12.95
CA GLN A 21 26.76 -10.60 -13.33
C GLN A 21 25.67 -10.31 -12.29
N GLY A 22 25.00 -11.34 -11.75
CA GLY A 22 23.96 -11.18 -10.74
C GLY A 22 24.49 -10.60 -9.43
N SER A 23 25.64 -11.07 -8.97
CA SER A 23 26.27 -10.54 -7.74
C SER A 23 26.72 -9.09 -7.92
N LEU A 24 27.27 -8.75 -9.08
CA LEU A 24 27.69 -7.38 -9.38
C LEU A 24 26.48 -6.43 -9.48
N SER A 25 25.37 -6.88 -10.06
CA SER A 25 24.11 -6.14 -10.09
C SER A 25 23.57 -5.85 -8.69
N ASN A 26 23.62 -6.85 -7.79
CA ASN A 26 23.20 -6.68 -6.40
C ASN A 26 24.11 -5.72 -5.62
N LEU A 27 25.42 -5.82 -5.83
CA LEU A 27 26.37 -4.87 -5.24
C LEU A 27 26.10 -3.44 -5.69
N ALA A 28 25.96 -3.22 -7.01
CA ALA A 28 25.65 -1.90 -7.56
C ALA A 28 24.32 -1.36 -7.03
N GLY A 29 23.28 -2.21 -7.01
CA GLY A 29 21.98 -1.88 -6.44
C GLY A 29 22.08 -1.48 -4.95
N GLY A 30 22.84 -2.22 -4.16
CA GLY A 30 23.05 -1.90 -2.75
C GLY A 30 23.74 -0.54 -2.54
N VAL A 31 24.77 -0.26 -3.32
CA VAL A 31 25.46 1.05 -3.30
C VAL A 31 24.50 2.17 -3.68
N LEU A 32 23.69 2.01 -4.74
CA LEU A 32 22.70 3.02 -5.14
C LEU A 32 21.64 3.26 -4.06
N ILE A 33 21.12 2.21 -3.45
CA ILE A 33 20.13 2.33 -2.36
C ILE A 33 20.72 3.10 -1.17
N LEU A 34 21.95 2.79 -0.77
CA LEU A 34 22.62 3.45 0.36
C LEU A 34 22.95 4.91 0.08
N LEU A 35 23.28 5.28 -1.17
CA LEU A 35 23.60 6.63 -1.57
C LEU A 35 22.35 7.48 -1.80
N LEU A 36 21.41 6.99 -2.61
CA LEU A 36 20.23 7.74 -3.03
C LEU A 36 19.08 7.67 -2.01
N LYS A 37 19.10 6.65 -1.15
CA LYS A 37 18.12 6.43 -0.08
C LYS A 37 16.66 6.55 -0.53
N PRO A 38 16.21 5.83 -1.56
CA PRO A 38 14.80 5.82 -1.97
C PRO A 38 13.90 5.32 -0.85
N PHE A 39 14.43 4.54 0.06
CA PHE A 39 13.83 4.11 1.33
C PHE A 39 14.92 3.97 2.39
N LYS A 40 14.51 3.88 3.66
CA LYS A 40 15.39 3.76 4.83
C LYS A 40 14.96 2.58 5.69
N VAL A 41 15.82 2.18 6.61
CA VAL A 41 15.44 1.25 7.68
C VAL A 41 14.30 1.86 8.49
N GLY A 42 13.24 1.07 8.69
CA GLY A 42 11.99 1.49 9.32
C GLY A 42 10.88 1.85 8.34
N ASP A 43 11.18 2.14 7.07
CA ASP A 43 10.14 2.39 6.06
C ASP A 43 9.39 1.11 5.70
N TYR A 44 8.09 1.23 5.44
CA TYR A 44 7.29 0.16 4.85
C TYR A 44 7.28 0.32 3.34
N ILE A 45 7.77 -0.70 2.64
CA ILE A 45 7.88 -0.67 1.18
C ILE A 45 7.17 -1.86 0.53
N VAL A 46 6.72 -1.64 -0.72
CA VAL A 46 6.18 -2.68 -1.60
C VAL A 46 7.08 -2.76 -2.83
N GLU A 47 7.62 -3.93 -3.12
CA GLU A 47 8.38 -4.19 -4.34
C GLU A 47 7.39 -4.50 -5.49
N GLY A 48 7.46 -3.72 -6.57
CA GLY A 48 6.42 -3.69 -7.60
C GLY A 48 6.34 -4.93 -8.49
N SER A 49 7.43 -5.66 -8.70
CA SER A 49 7.43 -6.82 -9.61
C SER A 49 6.88 -8.09 -8.96
N SER A 50 7.19 -8.32 -7.70
CA SER A 50 6.74 -9.50 -6.95
C SER A 50 5.59 -9.23 -5.99
N GLY A 51 5.27 -7.96 -5.73
CA GLY A 51 4.29 -7.54 -4.72
C GLY A 51 4.71 -7.86 -3.28
N LYS A 52 5.99 -8.19 -3.06
CA LYS A 52 6.50 -8.44 -1.71
C LYS A 52 6.59 -7.14 -0.93
N GLU A 53 6.10 -7.17 0.30
CA GLU A 53 6.00 -5.97 1.13
C GLU A 53 6.40 -6.22 2.58
N GLY A 54 6.84 -5.18 3.25
CA GLY A 54 7.20 -5.23 4.67
C GLY A 54 8.00 -4.01 5.11
N THR A 55 8.26 -3.95 6.41
CA THR A 55 9.13 -2.93 7.00
C THR A 55 10.59 -3.27 6.74
N VAL A 56 11.35 -2.31 6.23
CA VAL A 56 12.80 -2.45 6.01
C VAL A 56 13.49 -2.63 7.35
N LYS A 57 13.99 -3.84 7.60
CA LYS A 57 14.71 -4.18 8.82
C LYS A 57 16.20 -3.88 8.73
N GLU A 58 16.78 -4.17 7.59
CA GLU A 58 18.22 -4.05 7.35
C GLU A 58 18.50 -3.89 5.86
N ILE A 59 19.46 -3.03 5.52
CA ILE A 59 19.98 -2.85 4.16
C ILE A 59 21.44 -3.32 4.19
N GLN A 60 21.70 -4.50 3.58
CA GLN A 60 23.03 -5.05 3.42
C GLN A 60 23.56 -4.72 2.02
N ILE A 61 24.81 -5.03 1.75
CA ILE A 61 25.44 -4.65 0.48
C ILE A 61 24.86 -5.37 -0.75
N PHE A 62 24.38 -6.62 -0.59
CA PHE A 62 23.78 -7.42 -1.66
C PHE A 62 22.28 -7.60 -1.55
N TYR A 63 21.73 -7.51 -0.34
CA TYR A 63 20.34 -7.82 -0.02
C TYR A 63 19.75 -6.82 0.96
N THR A 64 18.48 -6.58 0.82
CA THR A 64 17.66 -5.85 1.81
C THR A 64 16.70 -6.83 2.46
N LYS A 65 16.59 -6.77 3.80
CA LYS A 65 15.66 -7.60 4.59
C LYS A 65 14.43 -6.79 4.95
N LEU A 66 13.25 -7.33 4.65
CA LEU A 66 11.98 -6.81 5.11
C LEU A 66 11.40 -7.72 6.19
N LEU A 67 10.65 -7.13 7.09
CA LEU A 67 9.86 -7.83 8.10
C LEU A 67 8.38 -7.58 7.79
N THR A 68 7.60 -8.65 7.62
CA THR A 68 6.14 -8.57 7.40
C THR A 68 5.39 -8.35 8.70
N TYR A 69 4.10 -8.01 8.64
CA TYR A 69 3.26 -7.82 9.84
C TYR A 69 3.08 -9.11 10.66
N ASP A 70 3.13 -10.28 10.01
CA ASP A 70 3.10 -11.61 10.64
C ASP A 70 4.49 -12.13 11.04
N ASN A 71 5.48 -11.23 11.11
CA ASN A 71 6.83 -11.48 11.58
C ASN A 71 7.66 -12.43 10.70
N GLN A 72 7.36 -12.52 9.40
CA GLN A 72 8.20 -13.25 8.46
C GLN A 72 9.29 -12.33 7.90
N THR A 73 10.46 -12.90 7.60
CA THR A 73 11.57 -12.17 6.98
C THR A 73 11.59 -12.44 5.47
N ILE A 74 11.52 -11.37 4.69
CA ILE A 74 11.70 -11.40 3.24
C ILE A 74 13.09 -10.87 2.93
N ILE A 75 13.86 -11.60 2.12
CA ILE A 75 15.19 -11.20 1.66
C ILE A 75 15.07 -10.87 0.17
N LEU A 76 15.32 -9.61 -0.18
CA LEU A 76 15.24 -9.12 -1.56
C LEU A 76 16.63 -8.77 -2.08
N PRO A 77 17.03 -9.26 -3.27
CA PRO A 77 18.26 -8.83 -3.92
C PRO A 77 18.23 -7.32 -4.23
N ASN A 78 19.29 -6.60 -3.88
CA ASN A 78 19.35 -5.15 -4.09
C ASN A 78 19.28 -4.74 -5.56
N GLY A 79 19.77 -5.57 -6.47
CA GLY A 79 19.64 -5.35 -7.92
C GLY A 79 18.18 -5.27 -8.36
N ASN A 80 17.30 -6.13 -7.79
CA ASN A 80 15.87 -6.07 -8.07
C ASN A 80 15.23 -4.77 -7.52
N LEU A 81 15.59 -4.41 -6.28
CA LEU A 81 15.06 -3.18 -5.66
C LEU A 81 15.52 -1.91 -6.39
N ALA A 82 16.76 -1.89 -6.89
CA ALA A 82 17.31 -0.73 -7.59
C ALA A 82 16.75 -0.57 -9.02
N ASN A 83 16.34 -1.68 -9.67
CA ASN A 83 15.91 -1.68 -11.06
C ASN A 83 14.39 -1.75 -11.26
N ASN A 84 13.62 -2.02 -10.20
CA ASN A 84 12.16 -2.11 -10.28
C ASN A 84 11.47 -0.95 -9.57
N THR A 85 10.16 -0.83 -9.82
CA THR A 85 9.33 0.13 -9.09
C THR A 85 9.25 -0.23 -7.62
N ILE A 86 9.42 0.75 -6.75
CA ILE A 86 9.20 0.64 -5.32
C ILE A 86 8.15 1.64 -4.89
N VAL A 87 7.15 1.17 -4.14
CA VAL A 87 6.22 2.04 -3.44
C VAL A 87 6.69 2.16 -2.00
N ASN A 88 7.16 3.34 -1.61
CA ASN A 88 7.46 3.63 -0.22
C ASN A 88 6.20 4.19 0.45
N VAL A 89 5.55 3.35 1.22
CA VAL A 89 4.23 3.62 1.83
C VAL A 89 4.31 4.64 2.96
N THR A 90 5.45 4.70 3.64
CA THR A 90 5.67 5.51 4.84
C THR A 90 6.62 6.68 4.64
N ALA A 91 7.07 6.94 3.41
CA ALA A 91 7.94 8.07 3.09
C ALA A 91 7.28 9.42 3.42
N ALA A 92 5.97 9.55 3.21
CA ALA A 92 5.17 10.68 3.66
C ALA A 92 4.70 10.46 5.10
N GLU A 93 4.61 11.54 5.89
CA GLU A 93 4.23 11.48 7.31
C GLU A 93 2.79 11.03 7.54
N SER A 94 1.94 11.17 6.53
CA SER A 94 0.51 10.85 6.63
C SER A 94 0.01 10.11 5.39
N ARG A 95 -1.04 9.29 5.58
CA ARG A 95 -1.68 8.50 4.55
C ARG A 95 -3.15 8.83 4.43
N ARG A 96 -3.65 8.85 3.19
CA ARG A 96 -5.08 8.93 2.92
C ARG A 96 -5.75 7.59 3.22
N CYS A 97 -6.84 7.66 3.96
CA CYS A 97 -7.71 6.54 4.27
C CYS A 97 -9.05 6.74 3.57
N ASP A 98 -9.43 5.79 2.75
CA ASP A 98 -10.74 5.74 2.10
C ASP A 98 -11.48 4.51 2.66
N VAL A 99 -12.61 4.76 3.34
CA VAL A 99 -13.50 3.71 3.85
C VAL A 99 -14.77 3.72 3.01
N LYS A 100 -15.11 2.59 2.41
CA LYS A 100 -16.34 2.44 1.61
C LYS A 100 -17.46 1.90 2.48
N VAL A 101 -18.62 2.55 2.42
CA VAL A 101 -19.83 2.17 3.14
C VAL A 101 -21.01 2.21 2.18
N SER A 102 -21.79 1.15 2.11
CA SER A 102 -22.99 1.09 1.27
C SER A 102 -24.23 1.49 2.06
N VAL A 103 -25.13 2.25 1.44
CA VAL A 103 -26.45 2.55 1.96
C VAL A 103 -27.52 2.12 0.96
N ALA A 104 -28.73 1.80 1.43
CA ALA A 104 -29.83 1.40 0.56
C ALA A 104 -30.21 2.53 -0.42
N TYR A 105 -30.74 2.18 -1.60
CA TYR A 105 -31.22 3.16 -2.59
C TYR A 105 -32.38 4.02 -2.04
N SER A 106 -33.13 3.51 -1.06
CA SER A 106 -34.19 4.24 -0.36
C SER A 106 -33.68 5.24 0.67
N ALA A 107 -32.38 5.17 1.03
CA ALA A 107 -31.80 6.02 2.06
C ALA A 107 -31.63 7.47 1.59
N ASP A 108 -31.78 8.41 2.51
CA ASP A 108 -31.43 9.81 2.25
C ASP A 108 -29.90 9.97 2.26
N ILE A 109 -29.33 10.17 1.06
CA ILE A 109 -27.90 10.35 0.86
C ILE A 109 -27.37 11.59 1.62
N ARG A 110 -28.15 12.66 1.72
CA ARG A 110 -27.72 13.89 2.42
C ARG A 110 -27.57 13.61 3.90
N LYS A 111 -28.59 13.00 4.51
CA LYS A 111 -28.54 12.56 5.91
C LYS A 111 -27.38 11.60 6.16
N ALA A 112 -27.17 10.61 5.26
CA ALA A 112 -26.06 9.67 5.37
C ALA A 112 -24.70 10.38 5.35
N LYS A 113 -24.50 11.33 4.45
CA LYS A 113 -23.26 12.13 4.37
C LYS A 113 -23.04 12.97 5.63
N GLU A 114 -24.07 13.62 6.17
CA GLU A 114 -23.97 14.38 7.41
C GLU A 114 -23.55 13.51 8.60
N VAL A 115 -24.19 12.34 8.75
CA VAL A 115 -23.89 11.38 9.81
C VAL A 115 -22.44 10.89 9.71
N LEU A 116 -22.00 10.50 8.52
CA LEU A 116 -20.65 10.00 8.29
C LEU A 116 -19.59 11.12 8.42
N THR A 117 -19.91 12.35 8.02
CA THR A 117 -19.01 13.49 8.23
C THR A 117 -18.82 13.78 9.72
N LYS A 118 -19.85 13.59 10.53
CA LYS A 118 -19.76 13.74 11.98
C LYS A 118 -18.81 12.70 12.58
N VAL A 119 -18.84 11.46 12.10
CA VAL A 119 -17.87 10.41 12.53
C VAL A 119 -16.43 10.88 12.30
N LEU A 120 -16.13 11.46 11.13
CA LEU A 120 -14.79 11.99 10.84
C LEU A 120 -14.39 13.15 11.75
N SER A 121 -15.34 14.04 12.06
CA SER A 121 -15.07 15.22 12.90
C SER A 121 -14.81 14.85 14.37
N GLU A 122 -15.43 13.77 14.85
CA GLU A 122 -15.32 13.31 16.24
C GLU A 122 -14.15 12.35 16.47
N ASP A 123 -13.56 11.78 15.39
CA ASP A 123 -12.42 10.89 15.53
C ASP A 123 -11.17 11.64 16.04
N PRO A 124 -10.47 11.13 17.07
CA PRO A 124 -9.36 11.83 17.71
C PRO A 124 -8.08 11.90 16.85
N ASP A 125 -7.85 10.89 15.98
CA ASP A 125 -6.58 10.72 15.27
C ASP A 125 -6.65 11.18 13.81
N THR A 126 -7.83 11.53 13.32
CA THR A 126 -7.99 12.14 12.00
C THR A 126 -7.30 13.49 11.95
N ILE A 127 -6.43 13.71 10.95
CA ILE A 127 -5.71 14.97 10.74
C ILE A 127 -6.69 16.02 10.24
N LYS A 128 -7.09 16.95 11.13
CA LYS A 128 -8.14 17.95 10.87
C LYS A 128 -7.71 19.03 9.86
N GLU A 129 -6.43 19.29 9.74
CA GLU A 129 -5.85 20.28 8.82
C GLU A 129 -5.86 19.78 7.36
N ARG A 130 -6.09 18.48 7.14
CA ARG A 130 -6.24 17.88 5.82
C ARG A 130 -7.70 17.78 5.44
N GLU A 131 -7.97 17.91 4.14
CA GLU A 131 -9.33 17.74 3.61
C GLU A 131 -9.88 16.34 3.94
N HIS A 132 -11.07 16.34 4.56
CA HIS A 132 -11.83 15.15 4.84
C HIS A 132 -13.26 15.36 4.39
N PHE A 133 -13.84 14.38 3.70
CA PHE A 133 -15.20 14.50 3.16
C PHE A 133 -15.81 13.14 2.85
N VAL A 134 -17.14 13.16 2.72
CA VAL A 134 -17.94 12.01 2.33
C VAL A 134 -18.60 12.29 0.98
N PHE A 135 -18.43 11.37 0.04
CA PHE A 135 -19.01 11.51 -1.30
C PHE A 135 -19.58 10.18 -1.80
N VAL A 136 -20.44 10.26 -2.81
CA VAL A 136 -20.92 9.08 -3.52
C VAL A 136 -19.79 8.60 -4.44
N ASP A 137 -19.33 7.38 -4.22
CA ASP A 137 -18.27 6.75 -5.01
C ASP A 137 -18.86 6.00 -6.21
N GLU A 138 -19.98 5.30 -5.97
CA GLU A 138 -20.59 4.45 -6.98
C GLU A 138 -22.08 4.22 -6.71
N LEU A 139 -22.85 4.09 -7.77
CA LEU A 139 -24.20 3.53 -7.74
C LEU A 139 -24.10 2.04 -8.06
N ALA A 140 -24.01 1.20 -7.02
CA ALA A 140 -23.76 -0.24 -7.14
C ALA A 140 -25.06 -1.05 -7.29
N ASP A 141 -24.94 -2.35 -7.59
CA ASP A 141 -26.07 -3.23 -7.90
C ASP A 141 -27.13 -3.31 -6.78
N SER A 142 -26.72 -3.24 -5.52
CA SER A 142 -27.62 -3.42 -4.38
C SER A 142 -27.72 -2.21 -3.46
N GLY A 143 -27.00 -1.13 -3.75
CA GLY A 143 -26.99 0.07 -2.92
C GLY A 143 -26.06 1.13 -3.46
N ILE A 144 -25.97 2.25 -2.73
CA ILE A 144 -25.15 3.40 -3.06
C ILE A 144 -23.88 3.35 -2.19
N ASN A 145 -22.72 3.24 -2.83
CA ASN A 145 -21.44 3.24 -2.14
C ASN A 145 -21.01 4.69 -1.85
N LEU A 146 -20.88 5.01 -0.58
CA LEU A 146 -20.29 6.25 -0.09
C LEU A 146 -18.83 6.01 0.27
N CYS A 147 -17.95 6.92 -0.09
CA CYS A 147 -16.56 6.93 0.34
C CYS A 147 -16.39 7.95 1.46
N VAL A 148 -15.88 7.47 2.60
CA VAL A 148 -15.51 8.27 3.77
C VAL A 148 -14.00 8.47 3.70
N ARG A 149 -13.54 9.67 3.35
CA ARG A 149 -12.14 10.01 3.11
C ARG A 149 -11.58 10.86 4.22
N CYS A 150 -10.45 10.43 4.77
CA CYS A 150 -9.71 11.15 5.80
C CYS A 150 -8.20 10.87 5.72
N TRP A 151 -7.44 11.43 6.63
CA TRP A 151 -6.00 11.28 6.70
C TRP A 151 -5.57 10.92 8.12
N PHE A 152 -4.63 9.99 8.22
CA PHE A 152 -3.99 9.58 9.46
C PHE A 152 -2.48 9.69 9.36
N LYS A 153 -1.81 9.84 10.49
CA LYS A 153 -0.37 9.57 10.58
C LYS A 153 -0.10 8.09 10.30
N ASN A 154 1.11 7.78 9.85
CA ASN A 154 1.48 6.40 9.51
C ASN A 154 1.26 5.42 10.67
N GLU A 155 1.59 5.83 11.90
CA GLU A 155 1.46 5.05 13.12
C GLU A 155 0.00 4.72 13.48
N ASP A 156 -0.93 5.64 13.20
CA ASP A 156 -2.35 5.54 13.56
C ASP A 156 -3.21 4.96 12.43
N PHE A 157 -2.63 4.73 11.23
CA PHE A 157 -3.37 4.43 10.02
C PHE A 157 -4.30 3.22 10.15
N TRP A 158 -3.79 2.08 10.61
CA TRP A 158 -4.58 0.86 10.67
C TRP A 158 -5.62 0.92 11.77
N GLN A 159 -5.25 1.39 12.96
CA GLN A 159 -6.19 1.55 14.07
C GLN A 159 -7.27 2.58 13.75
N GLY A 160 -6.90 3.70 13.16
CA GLY A 160 -7.83 4.72 12.70
C GLY A 160 -8.79 4.19 11.63
N LYS A 161 -8.28 3.47 10.63
CA LYS A 161 -9.11 2.86 9.58
C LYS A 161 -10.14 1.88 10.15
N TRP A 162 -9.74 0.98 11.04
CA TRP A 162 -10.66 0.01 11.66
C TRP A 162 -11.70 0.72 12.50
N ARG A 163 -11.29 1.68 13.33
CA ARG A 163 -12.20 2.48 14.16
C ARG A 163 -13.21 3.26 13.32
N ILE A 164 -12.79 3.98 12.28
CA ILE A 164 -13.71 4.69 11.39
C ILE A 164 -14.69 3.72 10.73
N THR A 165 -14.23 2.56 10.28
CA THR A 165 -15.11 1.55 9.67
C THR A 165 -16.21 1.11 10.64
N GLU A 166 -15.84 0.82 11.88
CA GLU A 166 -16.78 0.42 12.94
C GLU A 166 -17.73 1.56 13.33
N GLN A 167 -17.20 2.76 13.52
CA GLN A 167 -18.00 3.94 13.88
C GLN A 167 -18.99 4.34 12.79
N CYS A 168 -18.63 4.16 11.51
CA CYS A 168 -19.58 4.37 10.40
C CYS A 168 -20.80 3.43 10.54
N LYS A 169 -20.58 2.16 10.88
CA LYS A 169 -21.68 1.20 11.11
C LYS A 169 -22.59 1.67 12.26
N TYR A 170 -22.01 1.99 13.42
CA TYR A 170 -22.80 2.45 14.58
C TYR A 170 -23.55 3.74 14.31
N ALA A 171 -22.93 4.69 13.60
CA ALA A 171 -23.55 5.96 13.27
C ALA A 171 -24.74 5.80 12.31
N LEU A 172 -24.62 4.94 11.30
CA LEU A 172 -25.71 4.64 10.36
C LEU A 172 -26.86 3.91 11.06
N ASP A 173 -26.60 2.94 11.90
CA ASP A 173 -27.61 2.22 12.69
C ASP A 173 -28.38 3.18 13.59
N LYS A 174 -27.66 4.06 14.32
CA LYS A 174 -28.28 5.08 15.18
C LYS A 174 -29.14 6.08 14.43
N ALA A 175 -28.79 6.35 13.17
CA ALA A 175 -29.52 7.25 12.29
C ALA A 175 -30.67 6.55 11.53
N GLU A 176 -30.86 5.25 11.74
CA GLU A 176 -31.83 4.40 11.02
C GLU A 176 -31.61 4.41 9.50
N ILE A 177 -30.32 4.42 9.08
CA ILE A 177 -29.91 4.33 7.68
C ILE A 177 -29.49 2.90 7.39
N GLU A 178 -30.21 2.24 6.51
CA GLU A 178 -30.01 0.83 6.18
C GLU A 178 -28.73 0.62 5.35
N ILE A 179 -27.92 -0.36 5.77
CA ILE A 179 -26.86 -0.94 4.96
C ILE A 179 -27.47 -2.16 4.25
N PRO A 180 -27.62 -2.14 2.91
CA PRO A 180 -28.39 -3.14 2.21
C PRO A 180 -27.67 -4.50 2.18
N PHE A 181 -28.44 -5.58 2.34
CA PHE A 181 -28.01 -6.89 1.88
C PHE A 181 -28.04 -6.95 0.35
N PRO A 182 -27.45 -7.98 -0.29
CA PRO A 182 -27.64 -8.21 -1.72
C PRO A 182 -29.12 -8.23 -2.08
N GLN A 183 -29.54 -7.42 -3.06
CA GLN A 183 -30.91 -7.27 -3.49
C GLN A 183 -31.15 -8.03 -4.80
N MET A 184 -32.32 -8.62 -4.94
CA MET A 184 -32.75 -9.32 -6.15
C MET A 184 -34.24 -9.09 -6.39
N ASP A 185 -34.60 -8.61 -7.58
CA ASP A 185 -35.98 -8.51 -8.00
C ASP A 185 -36.41 -9.81 -8.64
N VAL A 186 -37.47 -10.45 -8.08
CA VAL A 186 -38.03 -11.72 -8.58
C VAL A 186 -39.41 -11.47 -9.20
N HIS A 187 -39.51 -11.61 -10.51
CA HIS A 187 -40.77 -11.57 -11.22
C HIS A 187 -41.33 -12.98 -11.38
N MET A 188 -42.35 -13.32 -10.59
CA MET A 188 -43.10 -14.59 -10.78
C MET A 188 -44.09 -14.42 -11.93
N ARG A 189 -44.04 -15.34 -12.92
CA ARG A 189 -44.97 -15.42 -14.03
C ARG A 189 -46.10 -16.40 -13.72
#